data_e0213aad89d3e86ae042b7f93c3d1616
#
_entry.id   e0213aad89d3e86ae042b7f93c3d1616
#
_cell.length_a   1.000
_cell.length_b   1.000
_cell.length_c   1.000
_cell.angle_alpha   90.00
_cell.angle_beta   90.00
_cell.angle_gamma   90.00
#
_symmetry.space_group_name_H-M   'P 1'
#
loop_
_entity.id
_entity.type
_entity.pdbx_description
1 polymer ?
#
loop_
_entity_poly.entity_id
_entity_poly.type
_entity_poly.pdbx_seq_one_letter_code
_entity_poly.pdbx_strand_id
1 'polypeptide(L)'
;PFFLYLPHTAVHLPLVPGKKFKGTSKDGPYGDWVQEIDWSMGELFKALKAEGIDENTLVLFTSDNGSAREKQGSNLPLCGRKGRTDEGGMRVPCVVRWPGRIPAGSSSGALTSTIDLLPTLAAISGGKVPADRIIDGRNIWPILNGKQKSHPREAYYYYQMDQLQAVRSGDRKLFVSMDSKKRNWGKPEGKKELKLFNLAQDIHEDNNVATENPEVVKQLLAHAEAAREDLGDVGRPGKGQRKAGWVEKASPRLLKK
;
A
#
# COMPACT_ATOMS: atom_id res chain seq x y z
N PRO A 1 4.70 -9.47 -25.48
CA PRO A 1 4.33 -8.91 -24.18
C PRO A 1 5.47 -9.06 -23.18
N PHE A 2 5.58 -8.13 -22.23
CA PHE A 2 6.56 -8.15 -21.16
C PHE A 2 5.92 -7.73 -19.84
N PHE A 3 6.57 -8.07 -18.72
CA PHE A 3 6.30 -7.56 -17.39
C PHE A 3 7.62 -7.05 -16.81
N LEU A 4 7.66 -5.78 -16.45
CA LEU A 4 8.81 -5.14 -15.81
C LEU A 4 8.43 -4.75 -14.40
N TYR A 5 9.16 -5.23 -13.40
CA TYR A 5 9.15 -4.74 -12.04
C TYR A 5 10.48 -4.01 -11.78
N LEU A 6 10.38 -2.69 -11.57
CA LEU A 6 11.54 -1.81 -11.40
C LEU A 6 11.55 -1.24 -9.98
N PRO A 7 12.05 -1.99 -8.97
CA PRO A 7 12.11 -1.52 -7.60
C PRO A 7 13.33 -0.62 -7.40
N HIS A 8 13.10 0.69 -7.34
CA HIS A 8 14.16 1.63 -6.99
C HIS A 8 14.58 1.47 -5.54
N THR A 9 15.88 1.56 -5.26
CA THR A 9 16.40 1.66 -3.88
C THR A 9 16.18 3.05 -3.29
N ALA A 10 16.00 4.04 -4.15
CA ALA A 10 15.60 5.40 -3.79
C ALA A 10 14.14 5.38 -3.26
N VAL A 11 13.83 6.08 -2.21
CA VAL A 11 14.62 7.05 -1.45
C VAL A 11 15.02 6.50 -0.07
N HIS A 12 15.39 5.22 0.02
CA HIS A 12 15.77 4.59 1.28
C HIS A 12 17.17 5.02 1.73
N LEU A 13 17.39 5.11 3.03
CA LEU A 13 18.72 5.42 3.59
C LEU A 13 19.76 4.32 3.27
N PRO A 14 21.05 4.71 3.07
CA PRO A 14 21.59 6.07 3.02
C PRO A 14 21.17 6.81 1.73
N LEU A 15 20.95 8.13 1.82
CA LEU A 15 20.55 8.95 0.66
C LEU A 15 21.78 9.22 -0.23
N VAL A 16 21.82 8.59 -1.38
CA VAL A 16 22.94 8.67 -2.33
C VAL A 16 22.42 8.97 -3.74
N PRO A 17 21.90 10.19 -3.99
CA PRO A 17 21.51 10.59 -5.33
C PRO A 17 22.70 10.59 -6.29
N GLY A 18 22.45 10.29 -7.55
CA GLY A 18 23.46 10.33 -8.61
C GLY A 18 24.09 11.70 -8.75
N LYS A 19 25.34 11.74 -9.22
CA LYS A 19 26.12 13.01 -9.33
C LYS A 19 25.38 14.12 -10.06
N LYS A 20 24.59 13.79 -11.08
CA LYS A 20 23.79 14.74 -11.88
C LYS A 20 22.71 15.46 -11.07
N PHE A 21 22.18 14.81 -10.03
CA PHE A 21 21.04 15.29 -9.24
C PHE A 21 21.47 15.90 -7.90
N LYS A 22 22.69 15.66 -7.47
CA LYS A 22 23.21 16.13 -6.19
C LYS A 22 23.20 17.67 -6.10
N GLY A 23 22.44 18.21 -5.12
CA GLY A 23 22.31 19.63 -4.87
C GLY A 23 21.32 20.35 -5.80
N THR A 24 20.48 19.64 -6.55
CA THR A 24 19.50 20.24 -7.47
C THR A 24 18.16 20.56 -6.81
N SER A 25 17.83 19.88 -5.69
CA SER A 25 16.60 20.09 -4.95
C SER A 25 16.77 21.02 -3.75
N LYS A 26 15.72 21.80 -3.44
CA LYS A 26 15.63 22.57 -2.19
C LYS A 26 15.47 21.69 -0.95
N ASP A 27 15.02 20.44 -1.12
CA ASP A 27 14.79 19.48 -0.04
C ASP A 27 16.00 18.57 0.23
N GLY A 28 17.18 19.01 -0.21
CA GLY A 28 18.46 18.33 -0.01
C GLY A 28 18.52 16.94 -0.67
N PRO A 29 19.36 16.02 -0.15
CA PRO A 29 19.61 14.73 -0.79
C PRO A 29 18.36 13.86 -1.00
N TYR A 30 17.33 14.02 -0.19
CA TYR A 30 16.06 13.32 -0.38
C TYR A 30 15.34 13.80 -1.63
N GLY A 31 15.18 15.14 -1.75
CA GLY A 31 14.56 15.75 -2.92
C GLY A 31 15.39 15.54 -4.20
N ASP A 32 16.71 15.58 -4.11
CA ASP A 32 17.61 15.26 -5.22
C ASP A 32 17.31 13.85 -5.77
N TRP A 33 17.11 12.88 -4.89
CA TRP A 33 16.85 11.50 -5.27
C TRP A 33 15.42 11.29 -5.80
N VAL A 34 14.44 12.05 -5.29
CA VAL A 34 13.09 12.09 -5.88
C VAL A 34 13.13 12.60 -7.31
N GLN A 35 13.90 13.67 -7.58
CA GLN A 35 14.10 14.18 -8.95
C GLN A 35 14.76 13.15 -9.87
N GLU A 36 15.69 12.35 -9.35
CA GLU A 36 16.32 11.27 -10.12
C GLU A 36 15.32 10.16 -10.48
N ILE A 37 14.40 9.80 -9.56
CA ILE A 37 13.32 8.85 -9.86
C ILE A 37 12.41 9.41 -10.97
N ASP A 38 12.01 10.68 -10.85
CA ASP A 38 11.17 11.34 -11.84
C ASP A 38 11.83 11.36 -13.21
N TRP A 39 13.12 11.72 -13.27
CA TRP A 39 13.91 11.61 -14.51
C TRP A 39 13.93 10.18 -15.06
N SER A 40 14.14 9.17 -14.21
CA SER A 40 14.14 7.77 -14.63
C SER A 40 12.81 7.35 -15.25
N MET A 41 11.69 7.83 -14.69
CA MET A 41 10.36 7.62 -15.29
C MET A 41 10.22 8.31 -16.64
N GLY A 42 10.79 9.52 -16.78
CA GLY A 42 10.83 10.24 -18.05
C GLY A 42 11.59 9.47 -19.13
N GLU A 43 12.73 8.86 -18.79
CA GLU A 43 13.51 8.03 -19.73
C GLU A 43 12.74 6.75 -20.11
N LEU A 44 12.03 6.14 -19.16
CA LEU A 44 11.16 5.00 -19.44
C LEU A 44 10.07 5.36 -20.47
N PHE A 45 9.38 6.48 -20.30
CA PHE A 45 8.37 6.94 -21.25
C PHE A 45 8.94 7.27 -22.62
N LYS A 46 10.14 7.84 -22.70
CA LYS A 46 10.84 8.05 -23.98
C LYS A 46 11.11 6.72 -24.69
N ALA A 47 11.61 5.72 -23.94
CA ALA A 47 11.86 4.39 -24.50
C ALA A 47 10.56 3.73 -25.01
N LEU A 48 9.47 3.75 -24.25
CA LEU A 48 8.19 3.19 -24.67
C LEU A 48 7.68 3.82 -25.96
N LYS A 49 7.84 5.15 -26.11
CA LYS A 49 7.46 5.88 -27.32
C LYS A 49 8.37 5.54 -28.50
N ALA A 50 9.68 5.48 -28.28
CA ALA A 50 10.65 5.14 -29.34
C ALA A 50 10.42 3.75 -29.91
N GLU A 51 10.01 2.79 -29.05
CA GLU A 51 9.69 1.42 -29.44
C GLU A 51 8.24 1.27 -29.97
N GLY A 52 7.44 2.33 -30.01
CA GLY A 52 6.06 2.32 -30.51
C GLY A 52 5.08 1.50 -29.67
N ILE A 53 5.37 1.25 -28.40
CA ILE A 53 4.56 0.42 -27.49
C ILE A 53 3.85 1.22 -26.38
N ASP A 54 4.01 2.54 -26.36
CA ASP A 54 3.47 3.42 -25.31
C ASP A 54 1.95 3.27 -25.15
N GLU A 55 1.20 3.24 -26.26
CA GLU A 55 -0.27 3.11 -26.27
C GLU A 55 -0.76 1.74 -25.75
N ASN A 56 0.10 0.73 -25.75
CA ASN A 56 -0.25 -0.63 -25.32
C ASN A 56 0.51 -1.06 -24.04
N THR A 57 0.96 -0.10 -23.25
CA THR A 57 1.68 -0.37 -22.01
C THR A 57 0.98 0.29 -20.82
N LEU A 58 0.60 -0.54 -19.83
CA LEU A 58 0.19 -0.06 -18.51
C LEU A 58 1.45 0.26 -17.71
N VAL A 59 1.56 1.49 -17.23
CA VAL A 59 2.61 1.93 -16.30
C VAL A 59 1.97 2.27 -14.97
N LEU A 60 2.45 1.66 -13.88
CA LEU A 60 2.03 1.93 -12.52
C LEU A 60 3.24 2.40 -11.71
N PHE A 61 3.11 3.55 -11.09
CA PHE A 61 4.09 4.10 -10.15
C PHE A 61 3.49 4.13 -8.75
N THR A 62 4.20 3.58 -7.77
CA THR A 62 3.76 3.57 -6.37
C THR A 62 4.96 3.50 -5.43
N SER A 63 4.70 3.53 -4.13
CA SER A 63 5.69 3.30 -3.07
C SER A 63 5.31 2.07 -2.25
N ASP A 64 6.23 1.56 -1.45
CA ASP A 64 6.03 0.43 -0.55
C ASP A 64 5.49 0.84 0.82
N ASN A 65 5.79 2.07 1.26
CA ASN A 65 5.38 2.62 2.56
C ASN A 65 5.46 4.16 2.56
N GLY A 66 4.88 4.77 3.58
CA GLY A 66 5.00 6.20 3.80
C GLY A 66 6.42 6.63 4.19
N SER A 67 6.67 7.94 4.17
CA SER A 67 7.97 8.50 4.56
C SER A 67 8.39 8.06 5.97
N ALA A 68 9.68 7.79 6.12
CA ALA A 68 10.22 7.27 7.39
C ALA A 68 10.50 8.35 8.43
N ARG A 69 10.78 9.58 8.01
CA ARG A 69 11.20 10.68 8.90
C ARG A 69 10.68 12.03 8.41
N GLU A 70 10.31 12.90 9.35
CA GLU A 70 9.81 14.25 9.08
C GLU A 70 10.78 15.14 8.29
N LYS A 71 12.08 14.95 8.47
CA LYS A 71 13.14 15.69 7.74
C LYS A 71 13.54 15.08 6.38
N GLN A 72 12.88 13.99 5.99
CA GLN A 72 13.20 13.24 4.76
C GLN A 72 11.91 12.84 4.06
N GLY A 73 11.20 13.82 3.55
CA GLY A 73 9.86 13.71 3.00
C GLY A 73 8.76 13.99 4.02
N SER A 74 7.55 14.21 3.53
CA SER A 74 6.38 14.50 4.34
C SER A 74 5.26 13.53 4.01
N ASN A 75 4.52 13.10 5.02
CA ASN A 75 3.27 12.35 4.84
C ASN A 75 2.04 13.26 4.99
N LEU A 76 2.24 14.56 5.27
CA LEU A 76 1.12 15.49 5.41
C LEU A 76 0.22 15.49 4.17
N PRO A 77 -1.11 15.55 4.34
CA PRO A 77 -1.85 15.74 5.60
C PRO A 77 -2.09 14.46 6.42
N LEU A 78 -1.46 13.35 6.12
CA LEU A 78 -1.65 12.07 6.80
C LEU A 78 -0.83 12.00 8.09
N CYS A 79 -1.41 11.44 9.15
CA CYS A 79 -0.71 11.17 10.40
C CYS A 79 0.22 9.96 10.28
N GLY A 80 1.29 9.96 11.05
CA GLY A 80 2.18 8.82 11.17
C GLY A 80 3.23 8.72 10.07
N ARG A 81 3.91 7.58 10.03
CA ARG A 81 5.08 7.34 9.17
C ARG A 81 5.36 5.85 9.01
N LYS A 82 6.29 5.49 8.13
CA LYS A 82 6.80 4.11 7.96
C LYS A 82 6.89 3.34 9.30
N GLY A 83 6.35 2.14 9.32
CA GLY A 83 6.31 1.25 10.48
C GLY A 83 5.17 1.56 11.46
N ARG A 84 4.18 2.37 11.04
CA ARG A 84 2.93 2.60 11.77
C ARG A 84 1.75 2.26 10.88
N THR A 85 0.62 1.99 11.49
CA THR A 85 -0.64 1.67 10.82
C THR A 85 -1.59 2.87 10.68
N ASP A 86 -1.13 4.07 11.09
CA ASP A 86 -1.78 5.33 10.71
C ASP A 86 -1.72 5.50 9.18
N GLU A 87 -2.57 6.35 8.62
CA GLU A 87 -2.65 6.55 7.17
C GLU A 87 -1.29 6.95 6.55
N GLY A 88 -0.50 7.81 7.22
CA GLY A 88 0.81 8.23 6.74
C GLY A 88 1.89 7.15 6.75
N GLY A 89 1.67 6.01 7.42
CA GLY A 89 2.55 4.85 7.35
C GLY A 89 2.17 3.87 6.24
N MET A 90 0.88 3.81 5.92
CA MET A 90 0.28 2.78 5.07
C MET A 90 -0.17 3.30 3.69
N ARG A 91 -0.70 4.52 3.64
CA ARG A 91 -1.17 5.13 2.40
C ARG A 91 0.01 5.71 1.62
N VAL A 92 0.11 5.32 0.36
CA VAL A 92 1.21 5.67 -0.54
C VAL A 92 0.70 6.34 -1.81
N PRO A 93 1.51 7.15 -2.50
CA PRO A 93 1.17 7.64 -3.82
C PRO A 93 0.97 6.47 -4.79
N CYS A 94 -0.02 6.59 -5.65
CA CYS A 94 -0.27 5.63 -6.71
C CYS A 94 -0.71 6.39 -7.96
N VAL A 95 0.07 6.30 -9.02
CA VAL A 95 -0.22 6.89 -10.33
C VAL A 95 -0.23 5.79 -11.37
N VAL A 96 -1.30 5.72 -12.15
CA VAL A 96 -1.47 4.69 -13.17
C VAL A 96 -1.74 5.35 -14.51
N ARG A 97 -1.02 4.92 -15.53
CA ARG A 97 -1.14 5.45 -16.89
C ARG A 97 -1.30 4.31 -17.89
N TRP A 98 -2.31 4.41 -18.75
CA TRP A 98 -2.48 3.61 -19.95
C TRP A 98 -3.26 4.43 -20.98
N PRO A 99 -2.59 5.01 -21.98
CA PRO A 99 -3.26 5.83 -22.98
C PRO A 99 -4.43 5.11 -23.65
N GLY A 100 -5.55 5.83 -23.86
CA GLY A 100 -6.75 5.27 -24.46
C GLY A 100 -7.55 4.27 -23.60
N ARG A 101 -7.01 3.80 -22.47
CA ARG A 101 -7.67 2.82 -21.58
C ARG A 101 -7.98 3.33 -20.19
N ILE A 102 -7.17 4.27 -19.69
CA ILE A 102 -7.40 4.96 -18.41
C ILE A 102 -7.63 6.44 -18.73
N PRO A 103 -8.73 7.05 -18.26
CA PRO A 103 -9.01 8.45 -18.53
C PRO A 103 -7.92 9.35 -17.95
N ALA A 104 -7.36 10.22 -18.79
CA ALA A 104 -6.34 11.17 -18.36
C ALA A 104 -6.90 12.17 -17.34
N GLY A 105 -6.10 12.52 -16.33
CA GLY A 105 -6.49 13.46 -15.27
C GLY A 105 -7.55 12.92 -14.30
N SER A 106 -7.96 11.66 -14.41
CA SER A 106 -8.91 11.05 -13.49
C SER A 106 -8.27 10.74 -12.13
N SER A 107 -9.11 10.75 -11.09
CA SER A 107 -8.71 10.33 -9.74
C SER A 107 -9.79 9.46 -9.12
N SER A 108 -9.40 8.61 -8.16
CA SER A 108 -10.32 7.76 -7.41
C SER A 108 -9.96 7.77 -5.93
N GLY A 109 -10.95 7.93 -5.06
CA GLY A 109 -10.82 7.74 -3.61
C GLY A 109 -11.05 6.31 -3.14
N ALA A 110 -11.24 5.36 -4.05
CA ALA A 110 -11.47 3.96 -3.68
C ALA A 110 -10.26 3.37 -2.95
N LEU A 111 -10.51 2.68 -1.86
CA LEU A 111 -9.49 1.97 -1.08
C LEU A 111 -8.95 0.79 -1.89
N THR A 112 -7.74 0.92 -2.41
CA THR A 112 -7.02 -0.13 -3.14
C THR A 112 -5.72 -0.49 -2.43
N SER A 113 -5.14 -1.63 -2.77
CA SER A 113 -3.92 -2.12 -2.15
C SER A 113 -3.03 -2.82 -3.17
N THR A 114 -1.73 -2.93 -2.88
CA THR A 114 -0.78 -3.65 -3.73
C THR A 114 -1.13 -5.12 -3.94
N ILE A 115 -1.84 -5.75 -3.00
CA ILE A 115 -2.35 -7.13 -3.17
C ILE A 115 -3.37 -7.24 -4.32
N ASP A 116 -3.99 -6.13 -4.72
CA ASP A 116 -4.97 -6.09 -5.82
C ASP A 116 -4.29 -6.14 -7.20
N LEU A 117 -2.97 -5.92 -7.26
CA LEU A 117 -2.24 -5.90 -8.53
C LEU A 117 -2.23 -7.26 -9.22
N LEU A 118 -2.00 -8.36 -8.48
CA LEU A 118 -1.96 -9.69 -9.08
C LEU A 118 -3.26 -10.04 -9.82
N PRO A 119 -4.46 -10.00 -9.21
CA PRO A 119 -5.69 -10.32 -9.92
C PRO A 119 -6.03 -9.30 -11.01
N THR A 120 -5.64 -8.03 -10.85
CA THR A 120 -5.85 -7.00 -11.86
C THR A 120 -4.98 -7.25 -13.11
N LEU A 121 -3.69 -7.47 -12.91
CA LEU A 121 -2.76 -7.75 -14.00
C LEU A 121 -3.10 -9.05 -14.72
N ALA A 122 -3.50 -10.10 -13.99
CA ALA A 122 -4.00 -11.32 -14.58
C ALA A 122 -5.21 -11.06 -15.48
N ALA A 123 -6.20 -10.31 -14.99
CA ALA A 123 -7.42 -10.02 -15.76
C ALA A 123 -7.14 -9.23 -17.05
N ILE A 124 -6.29 -8.20 -17.00
CA ILE A 124 -6.00 -7.36 -18.18
C ILE A 124 -5.08 -8.02 -19.20
N SER A 125 -4.28 -9.01 -18.78
CA SER A 125 -3.40 -9.79 -19.67
C SER A 125 -4.05 -11.07 -20.22
N GLY A 126 -5.32 -11.34 -19.89
CA GLY A 126 -6.01 -12.58 -20.28
C GLY A 126 -5.59 -13.81 -19.47
N GLY A 127 -4.81 -13.61 -18.40
CA GLY A 127 -4.42 -14.67 -17.48
C GLY A 127 -5.49 -14.95 -16.41
N LYS A 128 -5.22 -15.96 -15.60
CA LYS A 128 -6.07 -16.35 -14.47
C LYS A 128 -5.25 -16.42 -13.19
N VAL A 129 -5.82 -15.97 -12.08
CA VAL A 129 -5.22 -16.21 -10.77
C VAL A 129 -5.38 -17.68 -10.37
N PRO A 130 -4.48 -18.23 -9.54
CA PRO A 130 -4.63 -19.58 -9.01
C PRO A 130 -5.99 -19.76 -8.33
N ALA A 131 -6.67 -20.88 -8.61
CA ALA A 131 -7.96 -21.24 -8.01
C ALA A 131 -7.81 -22.23 -6.84
N ASP A 132 -6.61 -22.76 -6.63
CA ASP A 132 -6.27 -23.73 -5.59
C ASP A 132 -6.04 -23.09 -4.19
N ARG A 133 -6.12 -21.77 -4.12
CA ARG A 133 -5.91 -20.99 -2.90
C ARG A 133 -6.68 -19.67 -2.92
N ILE A 134 -6.97 -19.15 -1.73
CA ILE A 134 -7.57 -17.82 -1.59
C ILE A 134 -6.54 -16.76 -1.99
N ILE A 135 -6.96 -15.84 -2.86
CA ILE A 135 -6.22 -14.64 -3.23
C ILE A 135 -6.94 -13.45 -2.60
N ASP A 136 -6.27 -12.76 -1.68
CA ASP A 136 -6.85 -11.65 -0.90
C ASP A 136 -7.12 -10.40 -1.74
N GLY A 137 -6.32 -10.21 -2.81
CA GLY A 137 -6.49 -9.13 -3.76
C GLY A 137 -7.78 -9.24 -4.57
N ARG A 138 -8.26 -8.12 -5.07
CA ARG A 138 -9.42 -8.00 -5.95
C ARG A 138 -9.01 -7.35 -7.25
N ASN A 139 -9.67 -7.70 -8.36
CA ASN A 139 -9.45 -7.02 -9.63
C ASN A 139 -10.00 -5.59 -9.55
N ILE A 140 -9.11 -4.60 -9.60
CA ILE A 140 -9.43 -3.16 -9.54
C ILE A 140 -9.42 -2.50 -10.92
N TRP A 141 -9.33 -3.26 -12.01
CA TRP A 141 -9.40 -2.70 -13.36
C TRP A 141 -10.64 -1.81 -13.60
N PRO A 142 -11.85 -2.18 -13.13
CA PRO A 142 -13.02 -1.31 -13.26
C PRO A 142 -12.89 0.04 -12.53
N ILE A 143 -12.08 0.12 -11.47
CA ILE A 143 -11.78 1.39 -10.78
C ILE A 143 -10.77 2.19 -11.61
N LEU A 144 -9.70 1.57 -12.07
CA LEU A 144 -8.64 2.23 -12.83
C LEU A 144 -9.15 2.81 -14.16
N ASN A 145 -10.07 2.14 -14.84
CA ASN A 145 -10.67 2.61 -16.09
C ASN A 145 -11.91 3.52 -15.91
N GLY A 146 -12.23 3.91 -14.67
CA GLY A 146 -13.32 4.83 -14.35
C GLY A 146 -14.73 4.24 -14.37
N LYS A 147 -14.90 2.93 -14.60
CA LYS A 147 -16.21 2.27 -14.65
C LYS A 147 -16.81 1.99 -13.29
N GLN A 148 -16.01 1.97 -12.23
CA GLN A 148 -16.45 1.74 -10.86
C GLN A 148 -15.81 2.77 -9.92
N LYS A 149 -16.61 3.31 -8.99
CA LYS A 149 -16.16 4.35 -8.04
C LYS A 149 -15.73 3.79 -6.68
N SER A 150 -16.20 2.61 -6.30
CA SER A 150 -15.92 2.01 -5.00
C SER A 150 -15.25 0.65 -5.16
N HIS A 151 -14.41 0.30 -4.18
CA HIS A 151 -13.78 -1.02 -4.12
C HIS A 151 -14.78 -2.07 -3.65
N PRO A 152 -14.76 -3.30 -4.20
CA PRO A 152 -15.62 -4.40 -3.74
C PRO A 152 -15.23 -4.99 -2.38
N ARG A 153 -14.19 -4.50 -1.76
CA ARG A 153 -13.73 -4.93 -0.43
C ARG A 153 -14.55 -4.25 0.65
N GLU A 154 -15.17 -5.06 1.52
CA GLU A 154 -15.96 -4.54 2.65
C GLU A 154 -15.09 -3.95 3.75
N ALA A 155 -13.95 -4.59 4.04
CA ALA A 155 -13.02 -4.14 5.06
C ALA A 155 -11.57 -4.32 4.62
N TYR A 156 -10.68 -3.46 5.13
CA TYR A 156 -9.24 -3.56 5.02
C TYR A 156 -8.62 -3.67 6.41
N TYR A 157 -7.65 -4.58 6.55
CA TYR A 157 -7.04 -4.93 7.82
C TYR A 157 -5.61 -4.40 7.90
N TYR A 158 -5.30 -3.67 8.95
CA TYR A 158 -3.99 -3.09 9.19
C TYR A 158 -3.26 -3.93 10.22
N TYR A 159 -2.28 -4.67 9.74
CA TYR A 159 -1.40 -5.47 10.59
C TYR A 159 -0.04 -4.81 10.73
N GLN A 160 0.48 -4.87 11.96
CA GLN A 160 1.91 -4.64 12.19
C GLN A 160 2.51 -5.93 12.74
N MET A 161 3.41 -6.53 11.97
CA MET A 161 3.88 -7.89 12.22
C MET A 161 2.67 -8.84 12.23
N ASP A 162 2.47 -9.55 13.33
CA ASP A 162 1.37 -10.49 13.58
C ASP A 162 0.18 -9.87 14.34
N GLN A 163 0.24 -8.57 14.69
CA GLN A 163 -0.80 -7.87 15.43
C GLN A 163 -1.80 -7.16 14.50
N LEU A 164 -3.08 -7.47 14.65
CA LEU A 164 -4.16 -6.66 14.06
C LEU A 164 -4.29 -5.35 14.84
N GLN A 165 -3.94 -4.22 14.22
CA GLN A 165 -3.97 -2.90 14.86
C GLN A 165 -5.19 -2.09 14.49
N ALA A 166 -5.65 -2.15 13.25
CA ALA A 166 -6.83 -1.40 12.84
C ALA A 166 -7.63 -2.12 11.76
N VAL A 167 -8.90 -1.73 11.64
CA VAL A 167 -9.81 -2.15 10.57
C VAL A 167 -10.44 -0.92 9.95
N ARG A 168 -10.51 -0.87 8.62
CA ARG A 168 -11.16 0.19 7.86
C ARG A 168 -12.27 -0.37 6.99
N SER A 169 -13.46 0.25 7.03
CA SER A 169 -14.56 0.02 6.10
C SER A 169 -15.07 1.38 5.60
N GLY A 170 -15.04 1.58 4.29
CA GLY A 170 -15.29 2.90 3.71
C GLY A 170 -14.36 3.96 4.29
N ASP A 171 -14.93 5.03 4.83
CA ASP A 171 -14.19 6.12 5.45
C ASP A 171 -14.00 5.97 6.97
N ARG A 172 -14.49 4.87 7.55
CA ARG A 172 -14.38 4.63 8.98
C ARG A 172 -13.22 3.69 9.28
N LYS A 173 -12.29 4.14 10.13
CA LYS A 173 -11.13 3.37 10.58
C LYS A 173 -11.13 3.24 12.09
N LEU A 174 -11.14 2.00 12.59
CA LEU A 174 -11.12 1.67 14.00
C LEU A 174 -9.78 1.05 14.36
N PHE A 175 -9.04 1.68 15.26
CA PHE A 175 -7.91 1.04 15.94
C PHE A 175 -8.43 0.15 17.07
N VAL A 176 -8.05 -1.12 17.03
CA VAL A 176 -8.49 -2.16 17.98
C VAL A 176 -7.41 -2.55 18.98
N SER A 177 -6.16 -2.21 18.68
CA SER A 177 -5.01 -2.48 19.53
C SER A 177 -3.87 -1.57 19.09
N MET A 178 -3.63 -0.47 19.81
CA MET A 178 -2.52 0.42 19.49
C MET A 178 -1.99 1.10 20.75
N ASP A 179 -0.67 1.03 20.95
CA ASP A 179 0.04 1.97 21.77
C ASP A 179 0.66 3.05 20.87
N SER A 180 0.08 4.25 20.90
CA SER A 180 0.55 5.38 20.10
C SER A 180 1.92 5.91 20.52
N LYS A 181 2.44 5.48 21.67
CA LYS A 181 3.64 6.07 22.27
C LYS A 181 4.92 5.25 22.11
N LYS A 182 4.83 3.97 21.78
CA LYS A 182 6.02 3.11 21.68
C LYS A 182 6.13 2.44 20.31
N ARG A 183 7.21 2.75 19.63
CA ARG A 183 7.69 2.05 18.46
C ARG A 183 8.48 0.82 18.94
N ASN A 184 7.85 -0.32 19.08
CA ASN A 184 8.59 -1.56 19.27
C ASN A 184 8.46 -2.44 18.04
N TRP A 185 9.50 -2.43 17.22
CA TRP A 185 9.68 -3.44 16.20
C TRP A 185 9.75 -4.79 16.90
N GLY A 186 8.70 -5.60 16.83
CA GLY A 186 8.67 -6.97 17.29
C GLY A 186 8.07 -7.24 18.68
N LYS A 187 7.46 -6.26 19.35
CA LYS A 187 6.66 -6.53 20.56
C LYS A 187 5.29 -5.87 20.45
N PRO A 188 4.22 -6.66 20.48
CA PRO A 188 2.87 -6.13 20.62
C PRO A 188 2.70 -5.62 22.05
N GLU A 189 2.90 -4.33 22.26
CA GLU A 189 2.58 -3.66 23.51
C GLU A 189 1.48 -2.65 23.22
N GLY A 190 0.32 -2.80 23.84
CA GLY A 190 -0.68 -1.76 23.72
C GLY A 190 -1.83 -1.92 24.67
N LYS A 191 -2.24 -0.82 25.25
CA LYS A 191 -3.56 -0.70 25.85
C LYS A 191 -4.58 -0.90 24.73
N LYS A 192 -5.59 -1.72 24.99
CA LYS A 192 -6.77 -1.89 24.11
C LYS A 192 -7.64 -0.63 24.20
N GLU A 193 -7.19 0.45 23.60
CA GLU A 193 -7.99 1.67 23.49
C GLU A 193 -8.59 1.69 22.08
N LEU A 194 -9.92 1.67 22.00
CA LEU A 194 -10.63 1.81 20.73
C LEU A 194 -10.59 3.28 20.29
N LYS A 195 -10.14 3.51 19.07
CA LYS A 195 -10.15 4.84 18.44
C LYS A 195 -10.77 4.74 17.07
N LEU A 196 -11.88 5.43 16.90
CA LEU A 196 -12.58 5.51 15.61
C LEU A 196 -12.34 6.86 14.96
N PHE A 197 -11.94 6.84 13.68
CA PHE A 197 -11.73 8.04 12.88
C PHE A 197 -12.63 8.03 11.63
N ASN A 198 -13.10 9.21 11.25
CA ASN A 198 -13.77 9.44 9.98
C ASN A 198 -12.79 10.08 8.99
N LEU A 199 -12.12 9.27 8.19
CA LEU A 199 -11.05 9.72 7.28
C LEU A 199 -11.52 10.67 6.17
N ALA A 200 -12.82 10.76 5.89
CA ALA A 200 -13.36 11.74 4.95
C ALA A 200 -13.34 13.17 5.52
N GLN A 201 -13.39 13.31 6.84
CA GLN A 201 -13.43 14.59 7.55
C GLN A 201 -12.16 14.87 8.35
N ASP A 202 -11.47 13.80 8.75
CA ASP A 202 -10.30 13.82 9.63
C ASP A 202 -9.24 12.85 9.09
N ILE A 203 -8.58 13.26 8.02
CA ILE A 203 -7.58 12.42 7.35
C ILE A 203 -6.29 12.30 8.17
N HIS A 204 -6.07 13.20 9.13
CA HIS A 204 -4.92 13.20 10.03
C HIS A 204 -5.12 12.31 11.27
N GLU A 205 -6.34 11.77 11.49
CA GLU A 205 -6.65 10.85 12.59
C GLU A 205 -6.48 11.52 13.97
N ASP A 206 -6.96 12.78 14.12
CA ASP A 206 -6.84 13.57 15.34
C ASP A 206 -8.03 13.37 16.31
N ASN A 207 -9.24 13.16 15.76
CA ASN A 207 -10.49 13.22 16.51
C ASN A 207 -11.09 11.82 16.69
N ASN A 208 -10.93 11.25 17.88
CA ASN A 208 -11.54 9.97 18.21
C ASN A 208 -13.06 10.12 18.43
N VAL A 209 -13.86 9.59 17.54
CA VAL A 209 -15.33 9.64 17.57
C VAL A 209 -15.98 8.30 17.97
N ALA A 210 -15.25 7.43 18.67
CA ALA A 210 -15.74 6.10 19.04
C ALA A 210 -16.95 6.13 19.97
N THR A 211 -16.97 7.05 20.93
CA THR A 211 -18.07 7.19 21.90
C THR A 211 -19.35 7.67 21.26
N GLU A 212 -19.27 8.52 20.23
CA GLU A 212 -20.40 9.06 19.51
C GLU A 212 -20.97 8.10 18.44
N ASN A 213 -20.22 7.04 18.10
CA ASN A 213 -20.58 6.11 17.03
C ASN A 213 -20.51 4.63 17.46
N PRO A 214 -21.22 4.20 18.51
CA PRO A 214 -21.09 2.84 19.05
C PRO A 214 -21.49 1.73 18.06
N GLU A 215 -22.46 1.96 17.19
CA GLU A 215 -22.86 0.98 16.17
C GLU A 215 -21.79 0.78 15.10
N VAL A 216 -21.10 1.84 14.68
CA VAL A 216 -19.97 1.75 13.75
C VAL A 216 -18.80 0.99 14.40
N VAL A 217 -18.51 1.27 15.67
CA VAL A 217 -17.51 0.52 16.43
C VAL A 217 -17.85 -0.97 16.47
N LYS A 218 -19.10 -1.32 16.76
CA LYS A 218 -19.58 -2.70 16.80
C LYS A 218 -19.41 -3.42 15.45
N GLN A 219 -19.75 -2.76 14.35
CA GLN A 219 -19.56 -3.31 12.99
C GLN A 219 -18.08 -3.56 12.67
N LEU A 220 -17.23 -2.60 12.97
CA LEU A 220 -15.79 -2.74 12.72
C LEU A 220 -15.12 -3.76 13.64
N LEU A 221 -15.60 -3.93 14.86
CA LEU A 221 -15.18 -5.02 15.75
C LEU A 221 -15.57 -6.39 15.20
N ALA A 222 -16.73 -6.52 14.56
CA ALA A 222 -17.11 -7.78 13.90
C ALA A 222 -16.14 -8.11 12.74
N HIS A 223 -15.77 -7.13 11.92
CA HIS A 223 -14.73 -7.31 10.91
C HIS A 223 -13.37 -7.66 11.52
N ALA A 224 -13.00 -7.03 12.64
CA ALA A 224 -11.75 -7.35 13.34
C ALA A 224 -11.74 -8.79 13.84
N GLU A 225 -12.86 -9.28 14.37
CA GLU A 225 -12.96 -10.65 14.85
C GLU A 225 -12.91 -11.66 13.70
N ALA A 226 -13.58 -11.38 12.59
CA ALA A 226 -13.47 -12.19 11.36
C ALA A 226 -12.02 -12.26 10.85
N ALA A 227 -11.30 -11.13 10.87
CA ALA A 227 -9.88 -11.11 10.53
C ALA A 227 -9.02 -11.95 11.48
N ARG A 228 -9.29 -11.91 12.78
CA ARG A 228 -8.58 -12.72 13.78
C ARG A 228 -8.84 -14.22 13.59
N GLU A 229 -10.06 -14.59 13.25
CA GLU A 229 -10.40 -15.99 12.97
C GLU A 229 -9.71 -16.53 11.71
N ASP A 230 -9.65 -15.70 10.65
CA ASP A 230 -9.08 -16.11 9.37
C ASP A 230 -7.55 -15.93 9.35
N LEU A 231 -7.08 -14.72 9.63
CA LEU A 231 -5.66 -14.33 9.48
C LEU A 231 -4.85 -14.46 10.77
N GLY A 232 -5.53 -14.49 11.91
CA GLY A 232 -4.91 -14.57 13.24
C GLY A 232 -4.62 -13.22 13.87
N ASP A 233 -4.05 -13.27 15.07
CA ASP A 233 -3.55 -12.12 15.87
C ASP A 233 -2.44 -12.65 16.79
N VAL A 234 -1.79 -11.78 17.55
CA VAL A 234 -0.74 -12.18 18.50
C VAL A 234 -1.22 -13.30 19.42
N GLY A 235 -0.50 -14.42 19.41
CA GLY A 235 -0.83 -15.58 20.21
C GLY A 235 -2.10 -16.34 19.79
N ARG A 236 -2.71 -15.98 18.70
CA ARG A 236 -3.92 -16.60 18.14
C ARG A 236 -3.72 -16.92 16.66
N PRO A 237 -3.38 -18.16 16.28
CA PRO A 237 -3.28 -18.57 14.89
C PRO A 237 -4.63 -18.46 14.18
N GLY A 238 -4.63 -17.93 12.95
CA GLY A 238 -5.81 -17.88 12.11
C GLY A 238 -6.07 -19.20 11.38
N LYS A 239 -7.33 -19.54 11.16
CA LYS A 239 -7.75 -20.78 10.46
C LYS A 239 -7.40 -20.76 8.96
N GLY A 240 -7.38 -19.57 8.34
CA GLY A 240 -7.06 -19.36 6.94
C GLY A 240 -5.55 -19.16 6.66
N GLN A 241 -4.71 -19.14 7.68
CA GLN A 241 -3.28 -19.01 7.50
C GLN A 241 -2.70 -20.22 6.76
N ARG A 242 -1.99 -19.96 5.68
CA ARG A 242 -1.24 -20.98 4.97
C ARG A 242 0.07 -21.27 5.69
N LYS A 243 0.48 -22.53 5.68
CA LYS A 243 1.83 -22.88 6.15
C LYS A 243 2.87 -22.12 5.34
N ALA A 244 3.90 -21.63 6.01
CA ALA A 244 5.04 -21.04 5.33
C ALA A 244 5.66 -22.05 4.34
N GLY A 245 6.07 -21.58 3.17
CA GLY A 245 6.84 -22.41 2.24
C GLY A 245 8.16 -22.80 2.90
N TRP A 246 8.49 -24.09 2.77
CA TRP A 246 9.76 -24.61 3.28
C TRP A 246 10.47 -25.42 2.21
N VAL A 247 11.78 -25.28 2.13
CA VAL A 247 12.63 -26.09 1.28
C VAL A 247 13.85 -26.55 2.11
N GLU A 248 14.21 -27.79 1.99
CA GLU A 248 15.35 -28.37 2.72
C GLU A 248 16.66 -27.67 2.36
N LYS A 249 16.84 -27.36 1.07
CA LYS A 249 18.01 -26.64 0.56
C LYS A 249 17.56 -25.52 -0.36
N ALA A 250 17.67 -24.28 0.12
CA ALA A 250 17.42 -23.11 -0.71
C ALA A 250 18.46 -22.98 -1.83
N SER A 251 18.00 -22.93 -3.08
CA SER A 251 18.85 -22.70 -4.24
C SER A 251 18.47 -21.37 -4.88
N PRO A 252 19.29 -20.32 -4.80
CA PRO A 252 18.97 -19.05 -5.44
C PRO A 252 18.95 -19.23 -6.95
N ARG A 253 17.89 -18.68 -7.59
CA ARG A 253 17.86 -18.59 -9.05
C ARG A 253 18.74 -17.42 -9.48
N LEU A 254 19.97 -17.75 -9.84
CA LEU A 254 20.87 -16.80 -10.47
C LEU A 254 20.58 -16.81 -11.99
N LEU A 255 20.59 -15.63 -12.61
CA LEU A 255 20.61 -15.56 -14.07
C LEU A 255 21.87 -16.29 -14.54
N LYS A 256 21.69 -17.26 -15.43
CA LYS A 256 22.84 -17.82 -16.16
C LYS A 256 23.46 -16.69 -16.97
N LYS A 257 24.74 -16.44 -16.75
CA LYS A 257 25.53 -15.52 -17.58
C LYS A 257 25.59 -16.02 -19.01
#